data_7f1cce25f29404d96d649125e1f3765f
#
_entry.id   7f1cce25f29404d96d649125e1f3765f
#
_cell.length_a   1.000
_cell.length_b   1.000
_cell.length_c   1.000
_cell.angle_alpha   90.00
_cell.angle_beta   90.00
_cell.angle_gamma   90.00
#
_symmetry.space_group_name_H-M   'P 1'
#
loop_
_entity.id
_entity.type
_entity.pdbx_description
1 polymer ?
#
loop_
_entity_poly.entity_id
_entity_poly.type
_entity_poly.pdbx_seq_one_letter_code
_entity_poly.pdbx_strand_id
1 'polypeptide(L)'
;QINHASTMQDVANAASLIHAPGLNIMYGDSLGNIAWWAAAKLPIRGTAVHPTIFADGSDPAAQPQGWYPFTENPQSINPESGFVASANNQPDSTRSGIFFPGYYYPGERWNRIAKTVTSKKDWTQESLEDLQLETINEKSVQNADFLLEQVSQGNFEKYEDILSELAEWEGDHDLGHTAPTLYYKWLYHTLRLAMEDEIGKEGFESYLQTFIMIGSTSHFFTHEQNKWWDKKNTSTKETRAEIVAEALKVSLEELTQQFGEGQGEWEWEKAVTVEHPHPLGAKKPLDKLFNVRTEAVEANEESVNKLAFKLNGTGIYKVTSGPAMRILLDFENVEESVSVLPTGNSGNRFSKHYADQKELYVEG
;
A
#
# COMPACT_ATOMS: atom_id res chain seq x y z
N GLN A 1 -23.99 19.55 4.70
CA GLN A 1 -23.44 20.76 5.35
C GLN A 1 -22.07 21.12 4.76
N ILE A 2 -21.17 20.18 4.49
CA ILE A 2 -19.88 20.45 3.87
C ILE A 2 -20.04 21.30 2.59
N ASN A 3 -20.96 20.95 1.71
CA ASN A 3 -21.20 21.66 0.44
C ASN A 3 -21.72 23.11 0.63
N HIS A 4 -22.03 23.52 1.83
CA HIS A 4 -22.48 24.88 2.18
C HIS A 4 -21.51 25.59 3.13
N ALA A 5 -20.38 24.96 3.43
CA ALA A 5 -19.36 25.53 4.29
C ALA A 5 -18.70 26.74 3.61
N SER A 6 -18.52 27.80 4.36
CA SER A 6 -17.84 29.02 3.91
C SER A 6 -16.55 29.29 4.69
N THR A 7 -16.34 28.53 5.77
CA THR A 7 -15.17 28.67 6.65
C THR A 7 -14.65 27.31 7.06
N MET A 8 -13.39 27.26 7.49
CA MET A 8 -12.80 26.05 8.08
C MET A 8 -13.62 25.52 9.27
N GLN A 9 -14.19 26.44 10.09
CA GLN A 9 -15.04 26.05 11.23
C GLN A 9 -16.35 25.38 10.77
N ASP A 10 -16.94 25.83 9.67
CA ASP A 10 -18.13 25.18 9.09
C ASP A 10 -17.83 23.76 8.64
N VAL A 11 -16.64 23.54 8.03
CA VAL A 11 -16.18 22.20 7.65
C VAL A 11 -15.94 21.33 8.89
N ALA A 12 -15.30 21.85 9.93
CA ALA A 12 -15.10 21.11 11.18
C ALA A 12 -16.44 20.71 11.83
N ASN A 13 -17.41 21.63 11.86
CA ASN A 13 -18.76 21.37 12.37
C ASN A 13 -19.46 20.29 11.53
N ALA A 14 -19.33 20.32 10.21
CA ALA A 14 -19.92 19.32 9.34
C ALA A 14 -19.22 17.95 9.47
N ALA A 15 -17.89 17.93 9.60
CA ALA A 15 -17.09 16.72 9.85
C ALA A 15 -17.51 16.02 11.16
N SER A 16 -17.85 16.79 12.21
CA SER A 16 -18.32 16.26 13.48
C SER A 16 -19.62 15.44 13.40
N LEU A 17 -20.39 15.59 12.31
CA LEU A 17 -21.63 14.85 12.07
C LEU A 17 -21.38 13.50 11.35
N ILE A 18 -20.16 13.23 10.93
CA ILE A 18 -19.79 11.96 10.32
C ILE A 18 -19.59 10.92 11.43
N HIS A 19 -20.41 9.90 11.43
CA HIS A 19 -20.36 8.86 12.44
C HIS A 19 -19.63 7.60 11.97
N ALA A 20 -20.10 7.02 10.85
CA ALA A 20 -19.57 5.80 10.25
C ALA A 20 -19.94 5.73 8.75
N PRO A 21 -19.05 5.24 7.88
CA PRO A 21 -17.65 4.92 8.16
C PRO A 21 -16.85 6.16 8.54
N GLY A 22 -15.75 5.98 9.29
CA GLY A 22 -14.81 7.07 9.57
C GLY A 22 -14.09 7.54 8.32
N LEU A 23 -13.88 8.83 8.19
CA LEU A 23 -13.25 9.47 7.03
C LEU A 23 -12.11 10.40 7.47
N ASN A 24 -11.06 10.47 6.69
CA ASN A 24 -10.09 11.55 6.78
C ASN A 24 -10.61 12.74 5.97
N ILE A 25 -10.87 13.86 6.63
CA ILE A 25 -11.26 15.11 5.99
C ILE A 25 -10.05 16.02 5.92
N MET A 26 -9.58 16.31 4.72
CA MET A 26 -8.55 17.31 4.46
C MET A 26 -9.20 18.61 4.04
N TYR A 27 -8.62 19.72 4.46
CA TYR A 27 -9.08 21.07 4.17
C TYR A 27 -7.92 21.97 3.76
N GLY A 28 -8.17 22.81 2.80
CA GLY A 28 -7.33 23.95 2.43
C GLY A 28 -8.20 25.09 1.96
N ASP A 29 -7.72 26.34 2.08
CA ASP A 29 -8.39 27.52 1.56
C ASP A 29 -7.40 28.56 1.00
N SER A 30 -7.93 29.55 0.26
CA SER A 30 -7.15 30.65 -0.33
C SER A 30 -6.56 31.62 0.70
N LEU A 31 -6.90 31.48 1.98
CA LEU A 31 -6.32 32.27 3.07
C LEU A 31 -5.09 31.59 3.67
N GLY A 32 -4.69 30.42 3.14
CA GLY A 32 -3.56 29.63 3.61
C GLY A 32 -3.85 28.74 4.80
N ASN A 33 -5.12 28.55 5.19
CA ASN A 33 -5.45 27.60 6.23
C ASN A 33 -5.44 26.17 5.69
N ILE A 34 -4.89 25.26 6.48
CA ILE A 34 -4.90 23.81 6.23
C ILE A 34 -5.37 23.07 7.46
N ALA A 35 -6.11 21.98 7.27
CA ALA A 35 -6.52 21.14 8.39
C ALA A 35 -6.77 19.68 7.97
N TRP A 36 -6.68 18.81 8.95
CA TRP A 36 -7.07 17.41 8.86
C TRP A 36 -7.87 17.00 10.09
N TRP A 37 -8.94 16.26 9.89
CA TRP A 37 -9.75 15.64 10.95
C TRP A 37 -9.99 14.16 10.66
N ALA A 38 -9.80 13.30 11.65
CA ALA A 38 -10.33 11.94 11.66
C ALA A 38 -11.82 11.98 12.01
N ALA A 39 -12.66 12.18 11.00
CA ALA A 39 -14.10 12.37 11.17
C ALA A 39 -14.80 11.04 11.38
N ALA A 40 -15.10 10.73 12.64
CA ALA A 40 -15.82 9.54 13.06
C ALA A 40 -16.42 9.73 14.45
N LYS A 41 -17.38 8.89 14.81
CA LYS A 41 -17.85 8.75 16.18
C LYS A 41 -17.03 7.66 16.87
N LEU A 42 -16.03 8.06 17.67
CA LEU A 42 -15.06 7.15 18.27
C LEU A 42 -15.56 6.64 19.63
N PRO A 43 -15.56 5.31 19.87
CA PRO A 43 -16.09 4.72 21.09
C PRO A 43 -15.11 4.81 22.26
N ILE A 44 -15.62 5.10 23.45
CA ILE A 44 -14.93 4.89 24.72
C ILE A 44 -15.07 3.41 25.06
N ARG A 45 -13.95 2.69 25.06
CA ARG A 45 -13.91 1.25 25.37
C ARG A 45 -13.52 1.02 26.83
N GLY A 46 -14.07 -0.04 27.43
CA GLY A 46 -13.62 -0.51 28.74
C GLY A 46 -12.16 -0.96 28.70
N THR A 47 -11.45 -0.83 29.80
CA THR A 47 -10.01 -1.18 29.91
C THR A 47 -9.70 -2.66 29.64
N ALA A 48 -10.70 -3.53 29.77
CA ALA A 48 -10.59 -4.97 29.50
C ALA A 48 -10.80 -5.31 28.01
N VAL A 49 -11.21 -4.36 27.17
CA VAL A 49 -11.50 -4.59 25.74
C VAL A 49 -10.27 -4.29 24.91
N HIS A 50 -9.71 -5.33 24.29
CA HIS A 50 -8.65 -5.17 23.30
C HIS A 50 -9.28 -4.91 21.93
N PRO A 51 -9.01 -3.77 21.28
CA PRO A 51 -9.75 -3.35 20.08
C PRO A 51 -9.38 -4.12 18.81
N THR A 52 -8.32 -4.93 18.84
CA THR A 52 -7.83 -5.70 17.69
C THR A 52 -8.14 -7.20 17.78
N ILE A 53 -8.87 -7.63 18.81
CA ILE A 53 -9.33 -9.01 18.95
C ILE A 53 -10.85 -9.05 19.11
N PHE A 54 -11.43 -10.19 18.76
CA PHE A 54 -12.88 -10.39 18.94
C PHE A 54 -13.23 -10.37 20.42
N ALA A 55 -14.17 -9.51 20.78
CA ALA A 55 -14.76 -9.48 22.11
C ALA A 55 -16.04 -10.33 22.16
N ASP A 56 -16.38 -10.86 23.33
CA ASP A 56 -17.67 -11.53 23.53
C ASP A 56 -18.79 -10.49 23.49
N GLY A 57 -19.61 -10.50 22.45
CA GLY A 57 -20.70 -9.55 22.27
C GLY A 57 -21.84 -9.70 23.28
N SER A 58 -21.88 -10.81 24.05
CA SER A 58 -22.82 -11.03 25.15
C SER A 58 -22.35 -10.42 26.47
N ASP A 59 -21.06 -10.09 26.59
CA ASP A 59 -20.51 -9.40 27.76
C ASP A 59 -20.82 -7.90 27.71
N PRO A 60 -21.59 -7.35 28.67
CA PRO A 60 -21.84 -5.91 28.76
C PRO A 60 -20.56 -5.07 28.82
N ALA A 61 -19.47 -5.60 29.37
CA ALA A 61 -18.19 -4.91 29.45
C ALA A 61 -17.53 -4.72 28.08
N ALA A 62 -17.91 -5.52 27.08
CA ALA A 62 -17.44 -5.40 25.70
C ALA A 62 -18.14 -4.26 24.92
N GLN A 63 -19.26 -3.75 25.44
CA GLN A 63 -19.99 -2.67 24.81
C GLN A 63 -19.29 -1.31 24.99
N PRO A 64 -19.41 -0.39 24.03
CA PRO A 64 -18.93 0.98 24.21
C PRO A 64 -19.55 1.64 25.44
N GLN A 65 -18.71 2.23 26.30
CA GLN A 65 -19.14 2.94 27.51
C GLN A 65 -19.58 4.38 27.25
N GLY A 66 -19.51 4.81 26.00
CA GLY A 66 -19.82 6.15 25.52
C GLY A 66 -19.03 6.48 24.27
N TRP A 67 -18.96 7.75 23.95
CA TRP A 67 -18.32 8.26 22.76
C TRP A 67 -17.47 9.48 23.12
N TYR A 68 -16.27 9.56 22.53
CA TYR A 68 -15.48 10.77 22.65
C TYR A 68 -16.17 11.94 21.95
N PRO A 69 -16.08 13.15 22.48
CA PRO A 69 -16.47 14.35 21.75
C PRO A 69 -15.54 14.52 20.53
N PHE A 70 -16.05 15.05 19.43
CA PHE A 70 -15.28 15.19 18.17
C PHE A 70 -13.97 15.97 18.35
N THR A 71 -13.93 16.90 19.30
CA THR A 71 -12.72 17.68 19.63
C THR A 71 -11.57 16.83 20.15
N GLU A 72 -11.84 15.60 20.61
CA GLU A 72 -10.84 14.64 21.06
C GLU A 72 -10.38 13.69 19.94
N ASN A 73 -11.04 13.71 18.78
CA ASN A 73 -10.59 12.92 17.65
C ASN A 73 -9.22 13.42 17.17
N PRO A 74 -8.39 12.51 16.59
CA PRO A 74 -7.15 12.93 15.94
C PRO A 74 -7.41 14.03 14.91
N GLN A 75 -6.65 15.13 15.00
CA GLN A 75 -6.78 16.29 14.12
C GLN A 75 -5.53 17.15 14.12
N SER A 76 -5.30 17.84 13.02
CA SER A 76 -4.22 18.82 12.87
C SER A 76 -4.78 20.06 12.19
N ILE A 77 -4.55 21.24 12.75
CA ILE A 77 -5.07 22.51 12.25
C ILE A 77 -3.95 23.52 12.24
N ASN A 78 -3.60 24.03 11.05
CA ASN A 78 -2.54 24.98 10.83
C ASN A 78 -1.23 24.60 11.57
N PRO A 79 -0.70 23.36 11.36
CA PRO A 79 0.50 22.93 12.05
C PRO A 79 1.72 23.75 11.62
N GLU A 80 2.69 23.92 12.52
CA GLU A 80 3.94 24.62 12.24
C GLU A 80 4.76 23.99 11.09
N SER A 81 4.56 22.69 10.83
CA SER A 81 5.17 21.98 9.69
C SER A 81 4.73 22.51 8.32
N GLY A 82 3.60 23.23 8.26
CA GLY A 82 3.06 23.79 7.03
C GLY A 82 2.37 22.77 6.11
N PHE A 83 2.16 21.52 6.55
CA PHE A 83 1.41 20.51 5.81
C PHE A 83 0.58 19.62 6.72
N VAL A 84 -0.43 18.98 6.15
CA VAL A 84 -1.20 17.89 6.76
C VAL A 84 -1.24 16.71 5.80
N ALA A 85 -1.12 15.49 6.31
CA ALA A 85 -1.12 14.27 5.50
C ALA A 85 -1.75 13.09 6.23
N SER A 86 -2.26 12.14 5.47
CA SER A 86 -2.65 10.82 5.95
C SER A 86 -2.41 9.79 4.86
N ALA A 87 -1.77 8.69 5.23
CA ALA A 87 -1.56 7.53 4.39
C ALA A 87 -2.17 6.27 5.02
N ASN A 88 -3.28 6.40 5.74
CA ASN A 88 -3.93 5.34 6.53
C ASN A 88 -3.09 4.84 7.71
N ASN A 89 -1.98 5.50 8.03
CA ASN A 89 -1.15 5.23 9.19
C ASN A 89 -1.88 5.58 10.49
N GLN A 90 -1.42 5.01 11.59
CA GLN A 90 -1.92 5.39 12.91
C GLN A 90 -1.62 6.86 13.18
N PRO A 91 -2.63 7.64 13.57
CA PRO A 91 -2.39 9.00 14.02
C PRO A 91 -1.65 9.00 15.35
N ASP A 92 -0.56 9.75 15.43
CA ASP A 92 0.33 9.82 16.59
C ASP A 92 -0.04 10.89 17.60
N SER A 93 -1.01 11.75 17.28
CA SER A 93 -1.40 12.84 18.16
C SER A 93 -2.92 13.01 18.28
N THR A 94 -3.36 13.13 19.52
CA THR A 94 -4.61 13.74 19.90
C THR A 94 -4.31 14.91 20.85
N ARG A 95 -5.20 15.90 20.94
CA ARG A 95 -5.02 17.02 21.86
C ARG A 95 -4.87 16.59 23.32
N SER A 96 -5.53 15.52 23.72
CA SER A 96 -5.54 14.99 25.08
C SER A 96 -4.63 13.78 25.29
N GLY A 97 -3.80 13.41 24.30
CA GLY A 97 -2.94 12.24 24.40
C GLY A 97 -3.68 10.91 24.39
N ILE A 98 -4.94 10.88 23.94
CA ILE A 98 -5.72 9.64 23.82
C ILE A 98 -5.15 8.80 22.70
N PHE A 99 -4.84 7.55 22.99
CA PHE A 99 -4.40 6.58 22.01
C PHE A 99 -5.61 5.82 21.44
N PHE A 100 -5.76 5.82 20.11
CA PHE A 100 -6.79 5.07 19.40
C PHE A 100 -6.17 3.83 18.76
N PRO A 101 -6.18 2.70 19.45
CA PRO A 101 -5.63 1.47 18.89
C PRO A 101 -6.53 0.92 17.78
N GLY A 102 -5.90 0.27 16.79
CA GLY A 102 -6.61 -0.32 15.65
C GLY A 102 -5.65 -1.00 14.68
N TYR A 103 -6.18 -1.46 13.56
CA TYR A 103 -5.41 -1.93 12.44
C TYR A 103 -5.18 -0.77 11.48
N TYR A 104 -3.98 -0.23 11.51
CA TYR A 104 -3.55 0.84 10.63
C TYR A 104 -2.57 0.31 9.59
N TYR A 105 -2.45 1.00 8.48
CA TYR A 105 -1.36 0.74 7.55
C TYR A 105 -0.01 1.11 8.19
N PRO A 106 1.07 0.41 7.81
CA PRO A 106 2.43 0.81 8.19
C PRO A 106 2.73 2.26 7.83
N GLY A 107 3.69 2.86 8.51
CA GLY A 107 4.00 4.29 8.38
C GLY A 107 4.85 4.67 7.16
N GLU A 108 5.30 3.72 6.37
CA GLU A 108 6.28 3.92 5.30
C GLU A 108 5.81 4.97 4.26
N ARG A 109 4.59 4.86 3.75
CA ARG A 109 4.02 5.86 2.82
C ARG A 109 3.93 7.25 3.45
N TRP A 110 3.49 7.33 4.70
CA TRP A 110 3.40 8.60 5.40
C TRP A 110 4.79 9.21 5.61
N ASN A 111 5.77 8.42 6.02
CA ASN A 111 7.16 8.85 6.20
C ASN A 111 7.74 9.39 4.87
N ARG A 112 7.48 8.68 3.76
CA ARG A 112 7.93 9.11 2.44
C ARG A 112 7.28 10.43 2.01
N ILE A 113 5.96 10.57 2.16
CA ILE A 113 5.24 11.83 1.90
C ILE A 113 5.82 12.95 2.76
N ALA A 114 5.95 12.76 4.08
CA ALA A 114 6.46 13.77 4.98
C ALA A 114 7.89 14.19 4.64
N LYS A 115 8.79 13.23 4.37
CA LYS A 115 10.17 13.47 3.94
C LYS A 115 10.21 14.29 2.65
N THR A 116 9.40 13.93 1.67
CA THR A 116 9.39 14.60 0.37
C THR A 116 8.77 15.99 0.44
N VAL A 117 7.59 16.15 1.06
CA VAL A 117 6.95 17.49 1.13
C VAL A 117 7.72 18.48 1.99
N THR A 118 8.55 18.02 2.93
CA THR A 118 9.39 18.91 3.75
C THR A 118 10.76 19.21 3.13
N SER A 119 11.13 18.52 2.04
CA SER A 119 12.45 18.68 1.40
C SER A 119 12.61 20.02 0.67
N LYS A 120 11.52 20.64 0.23
CA LYS A 120 11.49 21.92 -0.46
C LYS A 120 10.23 22.72 -0.09
N LYS A 121 10.19 24.00 -0.47
CA LYS A 121 9.06 24.89 -0.19
C LYS A 121 8.39 25.44 -1.46
N ASP A 122 9.06 25.34 -2.58
CA ASP A 122 8.64 25.85 -3.89
C ASP A 122 7.95 24.74 -4.71
N TRP A 123 6.86 24.21 -4.17
CA TRP A 123 6.03 23.21 -4.81
C TRP A 123 5.29 23.81 -6.00
N THR A 124 5.36 23.12 -7.14
CA THR A 124 4.59 23.41 -8.34
C THR A 124 3.60 22.27 -8.60
N GLN A 125 2.63 22.50 -9.48
CA GLN A 125 1.71 21.44 -9.91
C GLN A 125 2.48 20.24 -10.44
N GLU A 126 3.42 20.44 -11.39
CA GLU A 126 4.27 19.40 -11.96
C GLU A 126 4.99 18.56 -10.88
N SER A 127 5.61 19.21 -9.91
CA SER A 127 6.30 18.48 -8.84
C SER A 127 5.38 17.75 -7.86
N LEU A 128 4.10 18.10 -7.79
CA LEU A 128 3.09 17.37 -7.04
C LEU A 128 2.52 16.22 -7.88
N GLU A 129 2.44 16.35 -9.20
CA GLU A 129 2.13 15.27 -10.13
C GLU A 129 3.19 14.17 -10.04
N ASP A 130 4.48 14.53 -10.13
CA ASP A 130 5.60 13.62 -9.94
C ASP A 130 5.51 12.87 -8.59
N LEU A 131 5.21 13.60 -7.51
CA LEU A 131 5.04 12.97 -6.19
C LEU A 131 3.86 11.99 -6.17
N GLN A 132 2.74 12.30 -6.83
CA GLN A 132 1.60 11.38 -6.89
C GLN A 132 1.90 10.10 -7.67
N LEU A 133 2.87 10.14 -8.58
CA LEU A 133 3.29 8.99 -9.40
C LEU A 133 4.50 8.24 -8.82
N GLU A 134 5.10 8.74 -7.74
CA GLU A 134 6.29 8.15 -7.16
C GLU A 134 6.05 6.71 -6.67
N THR A 135 6.90 5.78 -7.12
CA THR A 135 6.78 4.35 -6.86
C THR A 135 7.81 3.81 -5.86
N ILE A 136 8.63 4.68 -5.25
CA ILE A 136 9.69 4.27 -4.33
C ILE A 136 9.11 3.65 -3.06
N ASN A 137 9.60 2.46 -2.74
CA ASN A 137 9.26 1.71 -1.54
C ASN A 137 10.54 1.36 -0.74
N GLU A 138 10.93 2.25 0.18
CA GLU A 138 12.12 2.07 1.02
C GLU A 138 12.07 0.78 1.86
N LYS A 139 10.86 0.27 2.16
CA LYS A 139 10.69 -0.98 2.91
C LYS A 139 11.05 -2.21 2.09
N SER A 140 10.72 -2.19 0.81
CA SER A 140 11.10 -3.27 -0.11
C SER A 140 12.62 -3.35 -0.24
N VAL A 141 13.32 -2.21 -0.30
CA VAL A 141 14.79 -2.16 -0.29
C VAL A 141 15.36 -2.79 0.98
N GLN A 142 14.90 -2.36 2.15
CA GLN A 142 15.34 -2.93 3.44
C GLN A 142 15.13 -4.45 3.51
N ASN A 143 14.02 -4.93 2.98
CA ASN A 143 13.74 -6.36 2.92
C ASN A 143 14.63 -7.09 1.91
N ALA A 144 14.90 -6.48 0.74
CA ALA A 144 15.80 -7.02 -0.28
C ALA A 144 17.24 -7.10 0.24
N ASP A 145 17.75 -6.05 0.86
CA ASP A 145 19.06 -6.01 1.51
C ASP A 145 19.17 -7.15 2.54
N PHE A 146 18.15 -7.27 3.39
CA PHE A 146 18.12 -8.33 4.38
C PHE A 146 18.19 -9.73 3.72
N LEU A 147 17.43 -9.98 2.65
CA LEU A 147 17.45 -11.26 1.93
C LEU A 147 18.82 -11.53 1.30
N LEU A 148 19.43 -10.52 0.69
CA LEU A 148 20.76 -10.61 0.09
C LEU A 148 21.86 -10.90 1.12
N GLU A 149 21.79 -10.35 2.33
CA GLU A 149 22.72 -10.62 3.42
C GLU A 149 22.72 -12.09 3.87
N GLN A 150 21.61 -12.81 3.66
CA GLN A 150 21.50 -14.23 4.07
C GLN A 150 22.14 -15.19 3.07
N VAL A 151 22.48 -14.76 1.86
CA VAL A 151 22.97 -15.65 0.81
C VAL A 151 24.43 -15.37 0.43
N SER A 152 25.16 -16.46 0.13
CA SER A 152 26.51 -16.35 -0.41
C SER A 152 26.41 -16.24 -1.92
N GLN A 153 26.80 -15.10 -2.50
CA GLN A 153 26.69 -14.81 -3.93
C GLN A 153 27.39 -15.87 -4.81
N GLY A 154 28.51 -16.46 -4.37
CA GLY A 154 29.22 -17.49 -5.10
C GLY A 154 28.43 -18.77 -5.41
N ASN A 155 27.26 -18.93 -4.82
CA ASN A 155 26.36 -20.05 -5.15
C ASN A 155 25.42 -19.77 -6.31
N PHE A 156 25.38 -18.52 -6.82
CA PHE A 156 24.42 -18.03 -7.81
C PHE A 156 25.08 -17.29 -8.98
N GLU A 157 26.29 -17.67 -9.36
CA GLU A 157 27.10 -17.00 -10.41
C GLU A 157 26.31 -16.77 -11.71
N LYS A 158 25.45 -17.71 -12.11
CA LYS A 158 24.59 -17.58 -13.31
C LYS A 158 23.65 -16.37 -13.27
N TYR A 159 23.34 -15.87 -12.09
CA TYR A 159 22.36 -14.81 -11.85
C TYR A 159 22.99 -13.56 -11.21
N GLU A 160 24.32 -13.42 -11.34
CA GLU A 160 25.07 -12.33 -10.72
C GLU A 160 24.56 -10.95 -11.16
N ASP A 161 24.28 -10.77 -12.45
CA ASP A 161 23.77 -9.50 -13.00
C ASP A 161 22.43 -9.11 -12.39
N ILE A 162 21.50 -10.08 -12.25
CA ILE A 162 20.16 -9.86 -11.68
C ILE A 162 20.24 -9.58 -10.17
N LEU A 163 21.12 -10.29 -9.45
CA LEU A 163 21.34 -10.06 -8.03
C LEU A 163 22.03 -8.72 -7.76
N SER A 164 22.93 -8.30 -8.67
CA SER A 164 23.56 -6.97 -8.59
C SER A 164 22.55 -5.85 -8.82
N GLU A 165 21.65 -5.99 -9.79
CA GLU A 165 20.53 -5.04 -9.99
C GLU A 165 19.65 -4.93 -8.73
N LEU A 166 19.32 -6.09 -8.12
CA LEU A 166 18.54 -6.07 -6.88
C LEU A 166 19.31 -5.40 -5.71
N ALA A 167 20.63 -5.56 -5.64
CA ALA A 167 21.46 -4.93 -4.63
C ALA A 167 21.62 -3.40 -4.82
N GLU A 168 21.49 -2.92 -6.04
CA GLU A 168 21.53 -1.51 -6.40
C GLU A 168 20.15 -0.86 -6.46
N TRP A 169 19.08 -1.64 -6.28
CA TRP A 169 17.70 -1.18 -6.41
C TRP A 169 17.32 -0.16 -5.34
N GLU A 170 16.83 1.00 -5.76
CA GLU A 170 16.41 2.09 -4.88
C GLU A 170 14.93 2.01 -4.43
N GLY A 171 14.23 0.93 -4.83
CA GLY A 171 12.86 0.65 -4.40
C GLY A 171 11.77 1.18 -5.34
N ASP A 172 12.16 1.75 -6.45
CA ASP A 172 11.27 2.13 -7.54
C ASP A 172 10.72 0.90 -8.26
N HIS A 173 9.56 1.07 -8.88
CA HIS A 173 8.87 -0.01 -9.58
C HIS A 173 8.67 0.32 -11.05
N ASP A 174 9.70 0.92 -11.66
CA ASP A 174 9.73 1.20 -13.08
C ASP A 174 9.58 -0.08 -13.90
N LEU A 175 8.81 -0.01 -14.97
CA LEU A 175 8.40 -1.18 -15.75
C LEU A 175 9.57 -1.93 -16.37
N GLY A 176 10.68 -1.24 -16.69
CA GLY A 176 11.90 -1.84 -17.24
C GLY A 176 12.81 -2.51 -16.20
N HIS A 177 12.56 -2.38 -14.91
CA HIS A 177 13.40 -2.96 -13.87
C HIS A 177 13.08 -4.44 -13.62
N THR A 178 14.12 -5.23 -13.39
CA THR A 178 14.02 -6.66 -13.05
C THR A 178 13.89 -6.88 -11.54
N ALA A 179 14.46 -5.98 -10.75
CA ALA A 179 14.53 -6.08 -9.28
C ALA A 179 13.17 -6.33 -8.61
N PRO A 180 12.06 -5.62 -8.92
CA PRO A 180 10.76 -5.89 -8.31
C PRO A 180 10.26 -7.31 -8.56
N THR A 181 10.44 -7.84 -9.78
CA THR A 181 10.00 -9.19 -10.15
C THR A 181 10.70 -10.26 -9.32
N LEU A 182 12.04 -10.16 -9.19
CA LEU A 182 12.81 -11.07 -8.35
C LEU A 182 12.45 -10.89 -6.88
N TYR A 183 12.40 -9.65 -6.39
CA TYR A 183 12.10 -9.35 -4.99
C TYR A 183 10.79 -9.98 -4.51
N TYR A 184 9.68 -9.73 -5.21
CA TYR A 184 8.38 -10.26 -4.80
C TYR A 184 8.30 -11.80 -4.91
N LYS A 185 8.95 -12.39 -5.89
CA LYS A 185 9.01 -13.85 -6.03
C LYS A 185 9.82 -14.48 -4.89
N TRP A 186 10.97 -13.89 -4.57
CA TRP A 186 11.82 -14.34 -3.46
C TRP A 186 11.15 -14.13 -2.10
N LEU A 187 10.55 -12.99 -1.88
CA LEU A 187 9.75 -12.72 -0.69
C LEU A 187 8.66 -13.76 -0.48
N TYR A 188 7.89 -14.06 -1.54
CA TYR A 188 6.83 -15.07 -1.49
C TYR A 188 7.39 -16.42 -1.06
N HIS A 189 8.44 -16.92 -1.70
CA HIS A 189 9.01 -18.23 -1.39
C HIS A 189 9.65 -18.26 0.00
N THR A 190 10.28 -17.18 0.45
CA THR A 190 10.81 -17.07 1.80
C THR A 190 9.71 -17.22 2.85
N LEU A 191 8.64 -16.47 2.71
CA LEU A 191 7.49 -16.55 3.62
C LEU A 191 6.80 -17.92 3.54
N ARG A 192 6.66 -18.48 2.34
CA ARG A 192 6.04 -19.78 2.13
C ARG A 192 6.83 -20.90 2.81
N LEU A 193 8.13 -20.97 2.57
CA LEU A 193 8.98 -22.02 3.14
C LEU A 193 9.10 -21.93 4.66
N ALA A 194 8.95 -20.74 5.21
CA ALA A 194 9.01 -20.51 6.65
C ALA A 194 7.67 -20.69 7.38
N MET A 195 6.53 -20.53 6.70
CA MET A 195 5.24 -20.40 7.40
C MET A 195 4.20 -21.44 6.99
N GLU A 196 4.24 -21.95 5.76
CA GLU A 196 3.15 -22.79 5.23
C GLU A 196 3.02 -24.12 5.99
N ASP A 197 4.10 -24.70 6.43
CA ASP A 197 4.07 -25.94 7.21
C ASP A 197 3.61 -25.73 8.67
N GLU A 198 3.70 -24.49 9.17
CA GLU A 198 3.20 -24.10 10.49
C GLU A 198 1.69 -23.85 10.51
N ILE A 199 1.19 -23.09 9.54
CA ILE A 199 -0.20 -22.62 9.51
C ILE A 199 -1.07 -23.31 8.44
N GLY A 200 -0.47 -24.19 7.64
CA GLY A 200 -1.11 -24.84 6.52
C GLY A 200 -1.32 -23.93 5.32
N LYS A 201 -1.56 -24.52 4.16
CA LYS A 201 -1.72 -23.80 2.89
C LYS A 201 -2.84 -22.74 2.95
N GLU A 202 -4.02 -23.09 3.47
CA GLU A 202 -5.16 -22.16 3.56
C GLU A 202 -4.87 -21.00 4.52
N GLY A 203 -4.17 -21.27 5.63
CA GLY A 203 -3.73 -20.25 6.57
C GLY A 203 -2.72 -19.30 5.94
N PHE A 204 -1.75 -19.83 5.19
CA PHE A 204 -0.77 -19.04 4.46
C PHE A 204 -1.40 -18.17 3.36
N GLU A 205 -2.29 -18.75 2.54
CA GLU A 205 -3.03 -17.98 1.53
C GLU A 205 -3.87 -16.87 2.17
N SER A 206 -4.51 -17.13 3.31
CA SER A 206 -5.25 -16.12 4.07
C SER A 206 -4.34 -15.02 4.60
N TYR A 207 -3.17 -15.36 5.14
CA TYR A 207 -2.17 -14.40 5.61
C TYR A 207 -1.73 -13.43 4.49
N LEU A 208 -1.46 -13.94 3.29
CA LEU A 208 -1.08 -13.14 2.13
C LEU A 208 -2.17 -12.15 1.67
N GLN A 209 -3.44 -12.40 2.02
CA GLN A 209 -4.55 -11.49 1.67
C GLN A 209 -4.67 -10.30 2.63
N THR A 210 -3.95 -10.31 3.74
CA THR A 210 -4.04 -9.29 4.78
C THR A 210 -2.87 -8.29 4.70
N PHE A 211 -3.11 -7.04 5.11
CA PHE A 211 -2.02 -6.07 5.28
C PHE A 211 -1.12 -6.36 6.49
N ILE A 212 -1.49 -7.33 7.34
CA ILE A 212 -0.65 -7.83 8.44
C ILE A 212 0.67 -8.39 7.87
N MET A 213 0.63 -9.04 6.73
CA MET A 213 1.82 -9.53 6.04
C MET A 213 2.85 -8.42 5.84
N ILE A 214 2.44 -7.26 5.33
CA ILE A 214 3.31 -6.10 5.09
C ILE A 214 3.93 -5.61 6.40
N GLY A 215 3.11 -5.41 7.43
CA GLY A 215 3.56 -4.91 8.73
C GLY A 215 4.43 -5.89 9.52
N SER A 216 4.25 -7.21 9.33
CA SER A 216 4.96 -8.23 10.10
C SER A 216 6.24 -8.76 9.44
N THR A 217 6.41 -8.63 8.13
CA THR A 217 7.53 -9.21 7.38
C THR A 217 8.90 -8.80 7.92
N SER A 218 9.14 -7.51 8.11
CA SER A 218 10.44 -7.04 8.62
C SER A 218 10.70 -7.46 10.05
N HIS A 219 9.65 -7.47 10.88
CA HIS A 219 9.77 -8.00 12.24
C HIS A 219 10.12 -9.49 12.22
N PHE A 220 9.46 -10.27 11.35
CA PHE A 220 9.77 -11.68 11.17
C PHE A 220 11.23 -11.89 10.71
N PHE A 221 11.70 -11.11 9.75
CA PHE A 221 13.07 -11.20 9.23
C PHE A 221 14.14 -10.95 10.29
N THR A 222 13.94 -9.96 11.16
CA THR A 222 14.92 -9.60 12.20
C THR A 222 15.03 -10.65 13.33
N HIS A 223 14.07 -11.59 13.44
CA HIS A 223 14.05 -12.60 14.50
C HIS A 223 14.68 -13.93 14.04
N GLU A 224 16.00 -14.01 14.10
CA GLU A 224 16.78 -15.18 13.68
C GLU A 224 16.38 -16.47 14.41
N GLN A 225 16.04 -16.37 15.70
CA GLN A 225 15.67 -17.52 16.54
C GLN A 225 14.19 -17.89 16.44
N ASN A 226 13.45 -17.35 15.44
CA ASN A 226 12.07 -17.71 15.25
C ASN A 226 11.94 -19.17 14.84
N LYS A 227 11.02 -19.89 15.49
CA LYS A 227 10.80 -21.33 15.23
C LYS A 227 10.31 -21.60 13.82
N TRP A 228 9.73 -20.63 13.15
CA TRP A 228 9.19 -20.77 11.80
C TRP A 228 10.28 -20.86 10.73
N TRP A 229 11.55 -20.67 11.07
CA TRP A 229 12.66 -20.97 10.16
C TRP A 229 12.96 -22.47 10.05
N ASP A 230 12.46 -23.29 10.98
CA ASP A 230 12.70 -24.72 11.10
C ASP A 230 11.52 -25.49 10.51
N LYS A 231 11.73 -26.19 9.40
CA LYS A 231 10.68 -26.96 8.72
C LYS A 231 10.23 -28.16 9.53
N LYS A 232 8.93 -28.29 9.79
CA LYS A 232 8.36 -29.41 10.56
C LYS A 232 8.59 -30.81 9.97
N ASN A 233 8.76 -30.87 8.65
CA ASN A 233 8.77 -32.13 7.92
C ASN A 233 10.19 -32.62 7.57
N THR A 234 11.23 -32.01 8.13
CA THR A 234 12.63 -32.40 7.97
C THR A 234 13.19 -33.01 9.24
N SER A 235 14.31 -33.75 9.13
CA SER A 235 15.01 -34.33 10.28
C SER A 235 16.12 -33.44 10.81
N THR A 236 16.44 -32.37 10.10
CA THR A 236 17.47 -31.39 10.44
C THR A 236 16.80 -30.08 10.76
N LYS A 237 17.39 -29.32 11.67
CA LYS A 237 16.91 -27.99 11.99
C LYS A 237 17.48 -27.00 11.00
N GLU A 238 16.62 -26.39 10.22
CA GLU A 238 17.01 -25.33 9.29
C GLU A 238 17.27 -24.02 10.00
N THR A 239 18.14 -23.24 9.38
CA THR A 239 18.45 -21.85 9.75
C THR A 239 17.72 -20.87 8.82
N ARG A 240 17.57 -19.63 9.27
CA ARG A 240 17.05 -18.55 8.45
C ARG A 240 17.77 -18.43 7.10
N ALA A 241 19.11 -18.49 7.11
CA ALA A 241 19.94 -18.39 5.91
C ALA A 241 19.66 -19.54 4.93
N GLU A 242 19.49 -20.76 5.41
CA GLU A 242 19.16 -21.91 4.56
C GLU A 242 17.78 -21.77 3.92
N ILE A 243 16.77 -21.34 4.66
CA ILE A 243 15.44 -21.09 4.14
C ILE A 243 15.46 -19.99 3.06
N VAL A 244 16.14 -18.86 3.33
CA VAL A 244 16.23 -17.74 2.39
C VAL A 244 17.00 -18.14 1.12
N ALA A 245 18.10 -18.92 1.23
CA ALA A 245 18.85 -19.40 0.09
C ALA A 245 18.05 -20.42 -0.75
N GLU A 246 17.31 -21.33 -0.12
CA GLU A 246 16.40 -22.25 -0.82
C GLU A 246 15.29 -21.49 -1.53
N ALA A 247 14.70 -20.48 -0.89
CA ALA A 247 13.70 -19.61 -1.49
C ALA A 247 14.21 -18.88 -2.73
N LEU A 248 15.46 -18.36 -2.67
CA LEU A 248 16.10 -17.74 -3.84
C LEU A 248 16.24 -18.74 -4.98
N LYS A 249 16.78 -19.92 -4.70
CA LYS A 249 16.96 -20.95 -5.73
C LYS A 249 15.64 -21.29 -6.43
N VAL A 250 14.57 -21.54 -5.66
CA VAL A 250 13.24 -21.82 -6.23
C VAL A 250 12.74 -20.64 -7.05
N SER A 251 12.91 -19.41 -6.58
CA SER A 251 12.49 -18.21 -7.28
C SER A 251 13.18 -18.05 -8.63
N LEU A 252 14.50 -18.21 -8.66
CA LEU A 252 15.31 -18.11 -9.88
C LEU A 252 14.94 -19.20 -10.91
N GLU A 253 14.72 -20.44 -10.45
CA GLU A 253 14.32 -21.56 -11.31
C GLU A 253 12.92 -21.30 -11.92
N GLU A 254 11.95 -20.88 -11.09
CA GLU A 254 10.60 -20.61 -11.57
C GLU A 254 10.52 -19.39 -12.50
N LEU A 255 11.24 -18.29 -12.19
CA LEU A 255 11.30 -17.11 -13.07
C LEU A 255 11.99 -17.43 -14.40
N THR A 256 13.08 -18.19 -14.37
CA THR A 256 13.74 -18.67 -15.59
C THR A 256 12.78 -19.49 -16.46
N GLN A 257 12.03 -20.38 -15.85
CA GLN A 257 11.06 -21.21 -16.57
C GLN A 257 9.91 -20.38 -17.14
N GLN A 258 9.47 -19.34 -16.41
CA GLN A 258 8.31 -18.54 -16.77
C GLN A 258 8.60 -17.47 -17.82
N PHE A 259 9.71 -16.75 -17.68
CA PHE A 259 10.04 -15.58 -18.49
C PHE A 259 11.24 -15.81 -19.43
N GLY A 260 12.08 -16.81 -19.17
CA GLY A 260 13.29 -17.05 -19.93
C GLY A 260 14.57 -16.77 -19.15
N GLU A 261 15.72 -17.01 -19.80
CA GLU A 261 17.06 -16.78 -19.22
C GLU A 261 17.53 -15.35 -19.53
N GLY A 262 18.01 -14.66 -18.51
CA GLY A 262 18.71 -13.38 -18.64
C GLY A 262 17.96 -12.17 -18.06
N GLN A 263 18.78 -11.15 -17.79
CA GLN A 263 18.32 -9.81 -17.45
C GLN A 263 17.47 -9.26 -18.61
N GLY A 264 16.47 -8.46 -18.39
CA GLY A 264 15.58 -7.96 -19.44
C GLY A 264 14.46 -8.93 -19.85
N GLU A 265 14.52 -10.21 -19.45
CA GLU A 265 13.38 -11.11 -19.59
C GLU A 265 12.43 -11.03 -18.39
N TRP A 266 12.90 -10.51 -17.25
CA TRP A 266 12.14 -10.41 -15.99
C TRP A 266 11.69 -8.98 -15.65
N GLU A 267 11.64 -8.11 -16.64
CA GLU A 267 11.17 -6.73 -16.50
C GLU A 267 9.79 -6.69 -15.79
N TRP A 268 9.60 -5.73 -14.92
CA TRP A 268 8.38 -5.58 -14.11
C TRP A 268 7.11 -5.50 -14.97
N GLU A 269 7.22 -4.93 -16.19
CA GLU A 269 6.10 -4.88 -17.14
C GLU A 269 5.52 -6.25 -17.50
N LYS A 270 6.33 -7.31 -17.46
CA LYS A 270 5.90 -8.68 -17.75
C LYS A 270 5.24 -9.37 -16.57
N ALA A 271 5.46 -8.85 -15.36
CA ALA A 271 5.01 -9.42 -14.11
C ALA A 271 3.77 -8.72 -13.51
N VAL A 272 3.42 -7.52 -13.98
CA VAL A 272 2.36 -6.72 -13.37
C VAL A 272 1.29 -6.32 -14.37
N THR A 273 0.03 -6.30 -13.91
CA THR A 273 -1.10 -5.87 -14.75
C THR A 273 -2.18 -5.17 -13.95
N VAL A 274 -2.87 -4.23 -14.60
CA VAL A 274 -4.10 -3.65 -14.05
C VAL A 274 -5.28 -3.91 -15.00
N GLU A 275 -6.43 -4.18 -14.43
CA GLU A 275 -7.71 -4.26 -15.14
C GLU A 275 -8.77 -3.59 -14.27
N HIS A 276 -9.57 -2.71 -14.87
CA HIS A 276 -10.75 -2.15 -14.22
C HIS A 276 -11.99 -2.95 -14.64
N PRO A 277 -12.42 -3.92 -13.82
CA PRO A 277 -13.52 -4.80 -14.15
C PRO A 277 -14.86 -4.09 -14.05
N HIS A 278 -15.73 -4.30 -15.02
CA HIS A 278 -17.12 -3.87 -14.96
C HIS A 278 -18.00 -5.02 -14.45
N PRO A 279 -19.06 -4.78 -13.66
CA PRO A 279 -19.94 -5.86 -13.17
C PRO A 279 -20.49 -6.77 -14.27
N LEU A 280 -20.86 -6.22 -15.43
CA LEU A 280 -21.30 -7.01 -16.59
C LEU A 280 -20.15 -7.84 -17.20
N GLY A 281 -18.91 -7.40 -17.05
CA GLY A 281 -17.72 -8.11 -17.52
C GLY A 281 -17.42 -9.41 -16.76
N ALA A 282 -18.10 -9.69 -15.64
CA ALA A 282 -18.04 -10.97 -14.97
C ALA A 282 -18.59 -12.14 -15.82
N LYS A 283 -19.35 -11.84 -16.88
CA LYS A 283 -19.90 -12.83 -17.83
C LYS A 283 -19.19 -12.72 -19.17
N LYS A 284 -18.49 -13.80 -19.57
CA LYS A 284 -17.86 -13.87 -20.90
C LYS A 284 -18.93 -13.99 -21.99
N PRO A 285 -18.77 -13.32 -23.16
CA PRO A 285 -17.62 -12.51 -23.58
C PRO A 285 -17.75 -11.01 -23.24
N LEU A 286 -18.64 -10.61 -22.31
CA LEU A 286 -18.90 -9.21 -21.99
C LEU A 286 -17.69 -8.50 -21.34
N ASP A 287 -16.77 -9.27 -20.77
CA ASP A 287 -15.47 -8.75 -20.28
C ASP A 287 -14.72 -7.97 -21.35
N LYS A 288 -14.69 -8.47 -22.59
CA LYS A 288 -14.04 -7.80 -23.72
C LYS A 288 -14.71 -6.48 -24.13
N LEU A 289 -16.00 -6.33 -23.79
CA LEU A 289 -16.76 -5.14 -24.15
C LEU A 289 -16.74 -4.08 -23.05
N PHE A 290 -16.83 -4.51 -21.79
CA PHE A 290 -17.05 -3.62 -20.66
C PHE A 290 -15.82 -3.36 -19.78
N ASN A 291 -14.92 -4.34 -19.64
CA ASN A 291 -13.73 -4.11 -18.82
C ASN A 291 -12.78 -3.10 -19.51
N VAL A 292 -12.22 -2.18 -18.73
CA VAL A 292 -11.14 -1.30 -19.18
C VAL A 292 -9.83 -1.92 -18.74
N ARG A 293 -8.96 -2.17 -19.70
CA ARG A 293 -7.65 -2.78 -19.46
C ARG A 293 -6.57 -1.77 -19.80
N THR A 294 -5.60 -1.68 -18.94
CA THR A 294 -4.27 -1.17 -19.24
C THR A 294 -3.32 -2.37 -19.29
N GLU A 295 -2.18 -2.23 -19.91
CA GLU A 295 -1.22 -3.33 -20.02
C GLU A 295 -0.46 -3.50 -18.71
N ALA A 296 0.64 -2.84 -18.52
CA ALA A 296 1.43 -2.84 -17.30
C ALA A 296 1.32 -1.49 -16.57
N VAL A 297 1.61 -1.47 -15.28
CA VAL A 297 1.61 -0.25 -14.46
C VAL A 297 2.70 -0.34 -13.40
N GLU A 298 3.29 0.77 -13.06
CA GLU A 298 4.26 0.89 -11.98
C GLU A 298 3.55 0.71 -10.62
N ALA A 299 3.40 -0.54 -10.21
CA ALA A 299 2.54 -0.90 -9.08
C ALA A 299 3.31 -1.43 -7.88
N ASN A 300 2.98 -0.90 -6.71
CA ASN A 300 3.29 -1.51 -5.42
C ASN A 300 2.32 -1.02 -4.33
N GLU A 301 2.37 -1.63 -3.14
CA GLU A 301 1.39 -1.34 -2.08
C GLU A 301 1.85 -0.23 -1.12
N GLU A 302 3.15 0.02 -0.98
CA GLU A 302 3.71 0.89 0.06
C GLU A 302 4.44 2.14 -0.49
N SER A 303 4.19 2.51 -1.75
CA SER A 303 4.61 3.80 -2.33
C SER A 303 3.53 4.86 -2.27
N VAL A 304 3.87 6.10 -2.62
CA VAL A 304 2.91 7.20 -2.75
C VAL A 304 1.90 6.88 -3.85
N ASN A 305 2.37 6.44 -5.02
CA ASN A 305 1.54 5.86 -6.08
C ASN A 305 1.11 4.44 -5.71
N LYS A 306 0.15 4.33 -4.81
CA LYS A 306 -0.31 3.02 -4.33
C LYS A 306 -1.18 2.32 -5.36
N LEU A 307 -0.62 1.35 -6.07
CA LEU A 307 -1.33 0.40 -6.92
C LEU A 307 -1.14 -1.01 -6.37
N ALA A 308 -1.99 -1.38 -5.39
CA ALA A 308 -1.81 -2.58 -4.58
C ALA A 308 -2.21 -3.86 -5.31
N PHE A 309 -1.40 -4.88 -5.15
CA PHE A 309 -1.67 -6.26 -5.56
C PHE A 309 -1.49 -7.22 -4.37
N LYS A 310 -1.88 -8.48 -4.54
CA LYS A 310 -1.63 -9.51 -3.53
C LYS A 310 -0.42 -10.33 -3.89
N LEU A 311 0.52 -10.46 -2.93
CA LEU A 311 1.66 -11.34 -3.05
C LEU A 311 1.18 -12.76 -3.31
N ASN A 312 1.77 -13.43 -4.29
CA ASN A 312 1.37 -14.78 -4.69
C ASN A 312 2.54 -15.53 -5.35
N GLY A 313 2.41 -16.84 -5.49
CA GLY A 313 3.46 -17.71 -6.07
C GLY A 313 3.49 -17.73 -7.60
N THR A 314 2.57 -17.08 -8.30
CA THR A 314 2.52 -17.17 -9.77
C THR A 314 3.57 -16.31 -10.46
N GLY A 315 4.15 -15.32 -9.77
CA GLY A 315 5.06 -14.33 -10.37
C GLY A 315 4.34 -13.34 -11.31
N ILE A 316 3.00 -13.38 -11.33
CA ILE A 316 2.16 -12.38 -12.02
C ILE A 316 1.29 -11.69 -10.98
N TYR A 317 1.36 -10.39 -10.94
CA TYR A 317 0.72 -9.55 -9.94
C TYR A 317 -0.36 -8.69 -10.58
N LYS A 318 -1.60 -9.01 -10.24
CA LYS A 318 -2.75 -8.23 -10.71
C LYS A 318 -3.07 -7.15 -9.69
N VAL A 319 -3.06 -5.89 -10.12
CA VAL A 319 -3.51 -4.76 -9.28
C VAL A 319 -4.99 -4.94 -8.94
N THR A 320 -5.31 -4.86 -7.67
CA THR A 320 -6.67 -5.04 -7.12
C THR A 320 -7.21 -3.80 -6.44
N SER A 321 -6.36 -2.82 -6.13
CA SER A 321 -6.74 -1.57 -5.45
C SER A 321 -5.79 -0.45 -5.81
N GLY A 322 -6.32 0.75 -6.01
CA GLY A 322 -5.56 1.96 -6.31
C GLY A 322 -6.38 3.22 -6.02
N PRO A 323 -5.84 4.40 -6.27
CA PRO A 323 -6.57 5.66 -6.13
C PRO A 323 -7.81 5.66 -7.03
N ALA A 324 -8.96 6.01 -6.46
CA ALA A 324 -10.19 6.17 -7.24
C ALA A 324 -10.19 7.48 -8.06
N MET A 325 -9.33 8.40 -7.71
CA MET A 325 -9.10 9.69 -8.36
C MET A 325 -7.76 10.24 -7.89
N ARG A 326 -7.02 10.89 -8.78
CA ARG A 326 -5.96 11.83 -8.41
C ARG A 326 -6.46 13.24 -8.64
N ILE A 327 -6.15 14.15 -7.73
CA ILE A 327 -6.59 15.54 -7.80
C ILE A 327 -5.50 16.44 -7.24
N LEU A 328 -5.25 17.55 -7.91
CA LEU A 328 -4.44 18.67 -7.44
C LEU A 328 -5.29 19.91 -7.44
N LEU A 329 -5.39 20.56 -6.29
CA LEU A 329 -6.16 21.78 -6.10
C LEU A 329 -5.21 22.94 -5.79
N ASP A 330 -5.19 23.94 -6.67
CA ASP A 330 -4.49 25.18 -6.45
C ASP A 330 -5.45 26.23 -5.89
N PHE A 331 -5.28 26.61 -4.62
CA PHE A 331 -6.13 27.59 -3.96
C PHE A 331 -5.80 29.04 -4.33
N GLU A 332 -4.68 29.30 -4.99
CA GLU A 332 -4.37 30.61 -5.59
C GLU A 332 -5.08 30.78 -6.94
N ASN A 333 -5.18 29.68 -7.72
CA ASN A 333 -5.86 29.67 -9.01
C ASN A 333 -6.72 28.40 -9.18
N VAL A 334 -7.88 28.39 -8.57
CA VAL A 334 -8.77 27.21 -8.51
C VAL A 334 -9.18 26.68 -9.90
N GLU A 335 -9.24 27.56 -10.91
CA GLU A 335 -9.59 27.19 -12.28
C GLU A 335 -8.48 26.36 -12.98
N GLU A 336 -7.26 26.36 -12.47
CA GLU A 336 -6.15 25.55 -12.97
C GLU A 336 -6.03 24.18 -12.25
N SER A 337 -6.89 23.92 -11.28
CA SER A 337 -6.94 22.63 -10.59
C SER A 337 -7.27 21.51 -11.55
N VAL A 338 -6.59 20.37 -11.38
CA VAL A 338 -6.70 19.21 -12.28
C VAL A 338 -7.12 17.96 -11.54
N SER A 339 -7.76 17.04 -12.25
CA SER A 339 -8.08 15.70 -11.72
C SER A 339 -8.13 14.66 -12.82
N VAL A 340 -7.81 13.43 -12.49
CA VAL A 340 -7.88 12.27 -13.38
C VAL A 340 -8.53 11.08 -12.69
N LEU A 341 -9.34 10.33 -13.46
CA LEU A 341 -9.99 9.09 -13.04
C LEU A 341 -9.28 7.87 -13.66
N PRO A 342 -9.36 6.70 -13.03
CA PRO A 342 -8.71 5.47 -13.54
C PRO A 342 -9.22 5.01 -14.93
N THR A 343 -10.40 5.46 -15.32
CA THR A 343 -11.04 5.08 -16.60
C THR A 343 -11.50 6.30 -17.38
N GLY A 344 -12.59 6.87 -16.99
CA GLY A 344 -13.24 8.05 -17.54
C GLY A 344 -14.48 8.37 -16.72
N ASN A 345 -15.17 9.45 -17.03
CA ASN A 345 -16.30 9.93 -16.23
C ASN A 345 -17.69 9.47 -16.73
N SER A 346 -17.75 8.58 -17.72
CA SER A 346 -19.01 8.05 -18.27
C SER A 346 -19.20 6.57 -17.97
N GLY A 347 -20.32 6.20 -17.38
CA GLY A 347 -20.74 4.79 -17.25
C GLY A 347 -21.27 4.15 -18.55
N ASN A 348 -21.42 4.92 -19.62
CA ASN A 348 -21.87 4.40 -20.90
C ASN A 348 -20.71 3.91 -21.75
N ARG A 349 -20.64 2.59 -22.01
CA ARG A 349 -19.58 1.96 -22.82
C ARG A 349 -19.41 2.57 -24.22
N PHE A 350 -20.45 3.14 -24.79
CA PHE A 350 -20.42 3.76 -26.11
C PHE A 350 -20.07 5.25 -26.09
N SER A 351 -19.89 5.84 -24.91
CA SER A 351 -19.38 7.20 -24.78
C SER A 351 -17.89 7.24 -25.06
N LYS A 352 -17.41 8.30 -25.70
CA LYS A 352 -15.97 8.58 -25.83
C LYS A 352 -15.31 8.80 -24.47
N HIS A 353 -16.07 9.12 -23.43
CA HIS A 353 -15.59 9.36 -22.07
C HIS A 353 -15.69 8.11 -21.17
N TYR A 354 -15.78 6.92 -21.74
CA TYR A 354 -15.81 5.67 -20.97
C TYR A 354 -14.43 5.27 -20.43
N ALA A 355 -13.38 5.52 -21.22
CA ALA A 355 -12.01 5.11 -20.90
C ALA A 355 -10.95 6.10 -21.42
N ASP A 356 -11.31 7.36 -21.60
CA ASP A 356 -10.46 8.38 -22.19
C ASP A 356 -9.39 8.94 -21.23
N GLN A 357 -9.47 8.64 -19.93
CA GLN A 357 -8.52 9.10 -18.93
C GLN A 357 -7.54 7.99 -18.48
N LYS A 358 -7.70 6.77 -18.97
CA LYS A 358 -6.91 5.63 -18.48
C LYS A 358 -5.39 5.79 -18.67
N GLU A 359 -4.97 6.33 -19.79
CA GLU A 359 -3.55 6.58 -20.09
C GLU A 359 -3.00 7.70 -19.20
N LEU A 360 -3.68 8.83 -19.12
CA LEU A 360 -3.34 9.91 -18.20
C LEU A 360 -3.27 9.46 -16.73
N TYR A 361 -4.13 8.52 -16.35
CA TYR A 361 -4.10 7.99 -14.99
C TYR A 361 -2.84 7.16 -14.69
N VAL A 362 -2.28 6.51 -15.68
CA VAL A 362 -1.08 5.67 -15.53
C VAL A 362 0.20 6.46 -15.73
N GLU A 363 0.21 7.36 -16.70
CA GLU A 363 1.41 8.08 -17.13
C GLU A 363 1.61 9.44 -16.44
N GLY A 364 0.51 10.06 -15.93
CA GLY A 364 0.53 11.35 -15.27
C GLY A 364 -0.12 12.47 -16.07
#